data_778e32e145a8d10c21bf6f26c1860678
#
_entry.id   778e32e145a8d10c21bf6f26c1860678
#
_cell.length_a   1.000
_cell.length_b   1.000
_cell.length_c   1.000
_cell.angle_alpha   90.00
_cell.angle_beta   90.00
_cell.angle_gamma   90.00
#
_symmetry.space_group_name_H-M   'P 1'
#
loop_
_entity.id
_entity.type
_entity.pdbx_description
1 polymer ?
#
loop_
_entity_poly.entity_id
_entity_poly.type
_entity_poly.pdbx_seq_one_letter_code
_entity_poly.pdbx_strand_id
1 'polypeptide(L)'
;MRGVATFLKGRHASALVIAPLVALLVAFFLWKASLSVAPRDVWDRPVTGPELIILVGCATIMWCVSSAMDWVERTSVRSLTVGYAWMGLWICGCAAGLPLLIGWVLRSLPVELIPDGDSVLVPGIPARFQLPWPPFIGFSVTCVLCTGIALFVTGMVSRRVGPLCGPLIYLVVVVAQSKTLLRFLPGGYPGKTAAVEGSAPTVSTMAMVCAVVCAFLGVVGYAWGLGGVKSLRR
;
A
#
# COMPACT_ATOMS: atom_id res chain seq x y z
N MET A 1 -13.24 21.77 -12.73
CA MET A 1 -12.25 20.90 -13.42
C MET A 1 -10.97 21.62 -13.87
N ARG A 2 -11.00 22.89 -14.33
CA ARG A 2 -9.77 23.64 -14.73
C ARG A 2 -8.70 23.77 -13.61
N GLY A 3 -9.09 23.86 -12.34
CA GLY A 3 -8.17 23.99 -11.22
C GLY A 3 -7.32 22.75 -10.92
N VAL A 4 -7.85 21.53 -11.12
CA VAL A 4 -7.11 20.28 -10.92
C VAL A 4 -6.08 20.09 -12.03
N ALA A 5 -6.42 20.41 -13.27
CA ALA A 5 -5.49 20.30 -14.41
C ALA A 5 -4.30 21.25 -14.26
N THR A 6 -4.52 22.48 -13.78
CA THR A 6 -3.43 23.44 -13.49
C THR A 6 -2.58 23.01 -12.30
N PHE A 7 -3.18 22.41 -11.29
CA PHE A 7 -2.49 21.85 -10.12
C PHE A 7 -1.56 20.70 -10.52
N LEU A 8 -1.98 19.85 -11.46
CA LEU A 8 -1.21 18.72 -11.95
C LEU A 8 -0.08 19.12 -12.90
N LYS A 9 -0.24 20.20 -13.69
CA LYS A 9 0.77 20.64 -14.66
C LYS A 9 2.11 21.04 -14.05
N GLY A 10 2.13 21.52 -12.81
CA GLY A 10 3.36 21.90 -12.09
C GLY A 10 4.01 20.76 -11.30
N ARG A 11 3.48 19.55 -11.39
CA ARG A 11 3.94 18.39 -10.64
C ARG A 11 4.11 17.24 -11.61
N HIS A 12 5.06 16.37 -11.36
CA HIS A 12 5.29 15.19 -12.21
C HIS A 12 4.04 14.29 -12.28
N ALA A 13 2.99 14.80 -12.91
CA ALA A 13 1.69 14.14 -13.03
C ALA A 13 1.79 12.76 -13.69
N SER A 14 2.80 12.55 -14.52
CA SER A 14 3.13 11.24 -15.08
C SER A 14 3.43 10.20 -14.01
N ALA A 15 4.00 10.61 -12.88
CA ALA A 15 4.28 9.69 -11.76
C ALA A 15 3.00 9.08 -11.17
N LEU A 16 1.85 9.77 -11.24
CA LEU A 16 0.56 9.25 -10.80
C LEU A 16 0.09 8.03 -11.59
N VAL A 17 0.58 7.87 -12.81
CA VAL A 17 0.23 6.74 -13.68
C VAL A 17 1.40 5.77 -13.82
N ILE A 18 2.60 6.28 -14.04
CA ILE A 18 3.79 5.45 -14.30
C ILE A 18 4.17 4.64 -13.06
N ALA A 19 4.22 5.28 -11.88
CA ALA A 19 4.65 4.57 -10.66
C ALA A 19 3.73 3.41 -10.28
N PRO A 20 2.39 3.52 -10.28
CA PRO A 20 1.53 2.37 -10.00
C PRO A 20 1.61 1.29 -11.09
N LEU A 21 1.80 1.65 -12.36
CA LEU A 21 1.98 0.67 -13.44
C LEU A 21 3.29 -0.10 -13.29
N VAL A 22 4.39 0.59 -12.99
CA VAL A 22 5.68 -0.05 -12.72
C VAL A 22 5.59 -0.92 -11.47
N ALA A 23 4.98 -0.43 -10.40
CA ALA A 23 4.78 -1.20 -9.18
C ALA A 23 3.94 -2.47 -9.44
N LEU A 24 2.88 -2.37 -10.24
CA LEU A 24 2.06 -3.51 -10.64
C LEU A 24 2.89 -4.55 -11.42
N LEU A 25 3.64 -4.09 -12.42
CA LEU A 25 4.46 -4.96 -13.26
C LEU A 25 5.52 -5.70 -12.42
N VAL A 26 6.27 -4.96 -11.60
CA VAL A 26 7.33 -5.54 -10.76
C VAL A 26 6.74 -6.48 -9.71
N ALA A 27 5.61 -6.11 -9.09
CA ALA A 27 4.93 -6.95 -8.11
C ALA A 27 4.36 -8.22 -8.75
N PHE A 28 3.93 -8.17 -10.02
CA PHE A 28 3.50 -9.35 -10.77
C PHE A 28 4.66 -10.33 -10.98
N PHE A 29 5.85 -9.86 -11.38
CA PHE A 29 7.01 -10.76 -11.54
C PHE A 29 7.55 -11.28 -10.22
N LEU A 30 7.39 -10.53 -9.13
CA LEU A 30 7.85 -10.91 -7.79
C LEU A 30 6.71 -11.43 -6.89
N TRP A 31 5.61 -11.92 -7.48
CA TRP A 31 4.40 -12.28 -6.73
C TRP A 31 4.63 -13.32 -5.63
N LYS A 32 5.58 -14.25 -5.82
CA LYS A 32 5.95 -15.26 -4.84
C LYS A 32 7.21 -14.91 -4.02
N ALA A 33 7.88 -13.80 -4.36
CA ALA A 33 9.07 -13.39 -3.62
C ALA A 33 8.69 -13.06 -2.17
N SER A 34 9.29 -13.79 -1.26
CA SER A 34 9.11 -13.59 0.17
C SER A 34 10.44 -13.74 0.90
N LEU A 35 10.64 -12.89 1.91
CA LEU A 35 11.84 -12.85 2.72
C LEU A 35 11.44 -13.14 4.16
N SER A 36 11.89 -14.28 4.70
CA SER A 36 11.67 -14.61 6.11
C SER A 36 12.53 -13.71 6.99
N VAL A 37 11.90 -13.07 7.98
CA VAL A 37 12.58 -12.17 8.93
C VAL A 37 13.02 -12.93 10.17
N ALA A 38 12.31 -14.00 10.52
CA ALA A 38 12.57 -14.80 11.71
C ALA A 38 12.34 -16.30 11.42
N PRO A 39 13.19 -16.94 10.61
CA PRO A 39 12.95 -18.30 10.07
C PRO A 39 12.88 -19.40 11.14
N ARG A 40 13.23 -19.09 12.40
CA ARG A 40 13.16 -20.04 13.53
C ARG A 40 11.94 -19.84 14.44
N ASP A 41 11.20 -18.76 14.25
CA ASP A 41 10.00 -18.49 15.05
C ASP A 41 8.80 -19.23 14.48
N VAL A 42 7.96 -19.76 15.36
CA VAL A 42 6.73 -20.51 14.99
C VAL A 42 5.74 -19.66 14.19
N TRP A 43 5.85 -18.34 14.32
CA TRP A 43 4.95 -17.33 13.71
C TRP A 43 5.69 -16.44 12.71
N ASP A 44 6.58 -17.01 11.93
CA ASP A 44 7.30 -16.23 10.94
C ASP A 44 6.34 -15.68 9.89
N ARG A 45 6.20 -14.35 9.87
CA ARG A 45 5.55 -13.65 8.78
C ARG A 45 6.62 -13.23 7.77
N PRO A 46 6.60 -13.75 6.56
CA PRO A 46 7.54 -13.28 5.54
C PRO A 46 7.20 -11.86 5.10
N VAL A 47 8.21 -11.06 4.79
CA VAL A 47 8.06 -9.84 3.99
C VAL A 47 7.71 -10.28 2.57
N THR A 48 6.54 -9.92 2.10
CA THR A 48 6.11 -10.27 0.74
C THR A 48 6.57 -9.22 -0.27
N GLY A 49 7.12 -9.67 -1.39
CA GLY A 49 7.59 -8.78 -2.45
C GLY A 49 6.49 -7.82 -2.96
N PRO A 50 5.29 -8.31 -3.30
CA PRO A 50 4.20 -7.47 -3.77
C PRO A 50 3.81 -6.34 -2.82
N GLU A 51 3.66 -6.61 -1.52
CA GLU A 51 3.31 -5.59 -0.53
C GLU A 51 4.38 -4.49 -0.47
N LEU A 52 5.66 -4.89 -0.38
CA LEU A 52 6.76 -3.94 -0.29
C LEU A 52 6.86 -3.07 -1.55
N ILE A 53 6.74 -3.66 -2.74
CA ILE A 53 6.84 -2.94 -4.02
C ILE A 53 5.69 -1.94 -4.18
N ILE A 54 4.47 -2.33 -3.81
CA ILE A 54 3.32 -1.43 -3.87
C ILE A 54 3.51 -0.26 -2.90
N LEU A 55 4.00 -0.50 -1.69
CA LEU A 55 4.29 0.55 -0.71
C LEU A 55 5.40 1.50 -1.19
N VAL A 56 6.45 0.97 -1.81
CA VAL A 56 7.50 1.78 -2.45
C VAL A 56 6.92 2.59 -3.61
N GLY A 57 6.04 2.01 -4.42
CA GLY A 57 5.32 2.73 -5.47
C GLY A 57 4.48 3.88 -4.92
N CYS A 58 3.71 3.65 -3.87
CA CYS A 58 2.93 4.69 -3.19
C CYS A 58 3.84 5.79 -2.60
N ALA A 59 4.97 5.41 -1.99
CA ALA A 59 5.97 6.35 -1.48
C ALA A 59 6.57 7.20 -2.61
N THR A 60 6.86 6.60 -3.75
CA THR A 60 7.37 7.29 -4.94
C THR A 60 6.35 8.31 -5.46
N ILE A 61 5.07 7.94 -5.53
CA ILE A 61 4.01 8.87 -5.92
C ILE A 61 3.96 10.05 -4.93
N MET A 62 3.94 9.79 -3.63
CA MET A 62 3.94 10.83 -2.59
C MET A 62 5.15 11.76 -2.75
N TRP A 63 6.32 11.22 -3.03
CA TRP A 63 7.54 12.00 -3.21
C TRP A 63 7.50 12.87 -4.47
N CYS A 64 7.12 12.30 -5.60
CA CYS A 64 7.04 13.04 -6.87
C CYS A 64 5.96 14.13 -6.87
N VAL A 65 4.88 13.90 -6.13
CA VAL A 65 3.78 14.86 -6.01
C VAL A 65 4.04 15.90 -4.93
N SER A 66 4.88 15.61 -3.94
CA SER A 66 5.33 16.59 -2.96
C SER A 66 6.17 17.65 -3.68
N SER A 67 5.58 18.80 -3.91
CA SER A 67 6.20 19.87 -4.71
C SER A 67 7.57 20.28 -4.16
N ALA A 68 8.52 20.41 -5.09
CA ALA A 68 9.82 21.04 -4.80
C ALA A 68 9.69 22.54 -4.50
N MET A 69 8.54 23.15 -4.84
CA MET A 69 8.29 24.60 -4.71
C MET A 69 7.34 24.92 -3.56
N ASP A 70 7.68 24.49 -2.36
CA ASP A 70 6.90 24.69 -1.13
C ASP A 70 6.55 26.18 -0.90
N TRP A 71 7.44 27.10 -1.25
CA TRP A 71 7.24 28.54 -1.11
C TRP A 71 6.14 29.09 -2.06
N VAL A 72 6.03 28.58 -3.28
CA VAL A 72 4.99 29.00 -4.25
C VAL A 72 3.61 28.56 -3.75
N GLU A 73 3.54 27.39 -3.14
CA GLU A 73 2.29 26.88 -2.58
C GLU A 73 1.83 27.65 -1.36
N ARG A 74 2.78 28.10 -0.51
CA ARG A 74 2.50 28.91 0.68
C ARG A 74 2.04 30.32 0.33
N THR A 75 2.42 30.85 -0.84
CA THR A 75 2.02 32.18 -1.31
C THR A 75 0.77 32.15 -2.18
N SER A 76 0.28 30.96 -2.55
CA SER A 76 -0.93 30.85 -3.36
C SER A 76 -2.17 31.26 -2.55
N VAL A 77 -2.95 32.16 -3.11
CA VAL A 77 -4.21 32.66 -2.52
C VAL A 77 -5.31 31.58 -2.51
N ARG A 78 -5.11 30.49 -3.26
CA ARG A 78 -6.10 29.41 -3.37
C ARG A 78 -5.75 28.26 -2.45
N SER A 79 -6.75 27.78 -1.72
CA SER A 79 -6.66 26.54 -0.95
C SER A 79 -6.39 25.35 -1.89
N LEU A 80 -5.25 24.71 -1.71
CA LEU A 80 -4.85 23.49 -2.44
C LEU A 80 -5.36 22.21 -1.75
N THR A 81 -6.09 22.35 -0.66
CA THR A 81 -6.57 21.25 0.19
C THR A 81 -7.32 20.19 -0.62
N VAL A 82 -8.21 20.63 -1.51
CA VAL A 82 -8.99 19.71 -2.37
C VAL A 82 -8.08 18.92 -3.31
N GLY A 83 -7.07 19.55 -3.91
CA GLY A 83 -6.10 18.87 -4.77
C GLY A 83 -5.30 17.79 -4.02
N TYR A 84 -4.85 18.11 -2.80
CA TYR A 84 -4.14 17.17 -1.95
C TYR A 84 -5.06 16.05 -1.43
N ALA A 85 -6.32 16.35 -1.12
CA ALA A 85 -7.30 15.32 -0.74
C ALA A 85 -7.50 14.31 -1.88
N TRP A 86 -7.70 14.78 -3.11
CA TRP A 86 -7.81 13.91 -4.29
C TRP A 86 -6.57 13.05 -4.53
N MET A 87 -5.37 13.63 -4.35
CA MET A 87 -4.13 12.87 -4.45
C MET A 87 -4.01 11.80 -3.34
N GLY A 88 -4.34 12.16 -2.12
CA GLY A 88 -4.36 11.21 -1.00
C GLY A 88 -5.32 10.05 -1.25
N LEU A 89 -6.53 10.35 -1.75
CA LEU A 89 -7.50 9.32 -2.15
C LEU A 89 -6.98 8.44 -3.28
N TRP A 90 -6.32 9.02 -4.29
CA TRP A 90 -5.72 8.26 -5.38
C TRP A 90 -4.63 7.31 -4.86
N ILE A 91 -3.74 7.78 -3.99
CA ILE A 91 -2.66 6.97 -3.41
C ILE A 91 -3.25 5.82 -2.57
N CYS A 92 -4.24 6.09 -1.73
CA CYS A 92 -4.96 5.06 -0.99
C CYS A 92 -5.69 4.07 -1.94
N GLY A 93 -6.26 4.58 -3.03
CA GLY A 93 -6.89 3.77 -4.07
C GLY A 93 -5.90 2.83 -4.76
N CYS A 94 -4.68 3.30 -5.04
CA CYS A 94 -3.60 2.45 -5.55
C CYS A 94 -3.18 1.40 -4.51
N ALA A 95 -3.00 1.80 -3.25
CA ALA A 95 -2.64 0.87 -2.17
C ALA A 95 -3.69 -0.24 -1.96
N ALA A 96 -4.98 0.09 -2.14
CA ALA A 96 -6.06 -0.88 -2.05
C ALA A 96 -6.21 -1.73 -3.31
N GLY A 97 -6.15 -1.10 -4.48
CA GLY A 97 -6.52 -1.70 -5.75
C GLY A 97 -5.41 -2.56 -6.37
N LEU A 98 -4.14 -2.16 -6.24
CA LEU A 98 -3.04 -2.89 -6.88
C LEU A 98 -2.91 -4.33 -6.39
N PRO A 99 -2.97 -4.65 -5.07
CA PRO A 99 -2.93 -6.05 -4.62
C PRO A 99 -4.10 -6.87 -5.15
N LEU A 100 -5.29 -6.29 -5.19
CA LEU A 100 -6.49 -6.95 -5.70
C LEU A 100 -6.39 -7.18 -7.22
N LEU A 101 -5.83 -6.22 -7.95
CA LEU A 101 -5.60 -6.33 -9.38
C LEU A 101 -4.57 -7.43 -9.69
N ILE A 102 -3.47 -7.52 -8.92
CA ILE A 102 -2.50 -8.62 -9.03
C ILE A 102 -3.21 -9.96 -8.80
N GLY A 103 -3.99 -10.08 -7.73
CA GLY A 103 -4.76 -11.28 -7.45
C GLY A 103 -5.72 -11.65 -8.58
N TRP A 104 -6.39 -10.67 -9.16
CA TRP A 104 -7.28 -10.87 -10.30
C TRP A 104 -6.53 -11.33 -11.55
N VAL A 105 -5.41 -10.69 -11.88
CA VAL A 105 -4.58 -11.05 -13.04
C VAL A 105 -4.03 -12.48 -12.88
N LEU A 106 -3.41 -12.79 -11.73
CA LEU A 106 -2.85 -14.13 -11.47
C LEU A 106 -3.91 -15.22 -11.56
N ARG A 107 -5.12 -14.97 -11.10
CA ARG A 107 -6.23 -15.94 -11.15
C ARG A 107 -6.83 -16.11 -12.55
N SER A 108 -6.69 -15.09 -13.40
CA SER A 108 -7.23 -15.09 -14.76
C SER A 108 -6.28 -15.70 -15.78
N LEU A 109 -4.98 -15.77 -15.47
CA LEU A 109 -3.97 -16.31 -16.35
C LEU A 109 -3.90 -17.83 -16.26
N PRO A 110 -3.58 -18.54 -17.37
CA PRO A 110 -3.17 -19.94 -17.32
C PRO A 110 -1.86 -20.08 -16.53
N VAL A 111 -1.70 -21.20 -15.84
CA VAL A 111 -0.55 -21.45 -14.92
C VAL A 111 0.79 -21.26 -15.63
N GLU A 112 0.88 -21.67 -16.90
CA GLU A 112 2.08 -21.57 -17.74
C GLU A 112 2.56 -20.14 -18.01
N LEU A 113 1.63 -19.16 -17.94
CA LEU A 113 1.95 -17.74 -18.13
C LEU A 113 2.25 -17.00 -16.81
N ILE A 114 2.07 -17.66 -15.68
CA ILE A 114 2.40 -17.08 -14.36
C ILE A 114 3.89 -17.25 -14.12
N PRO A 115 4.64 -16.17 -13.80
CA PRO A 115 6.07 -16.30 -13.50
C PRO A 115 6.30 -17.35 -12.41
N ASP A 116 7.12 -18.35 -12.72
CA ASP A 116 7.39 -19.51 -11.83
C ASP A 116 6.11 -20.27 -11.34
N GLY A 117 5.00 -20.18 -12.06
CA GLY A 117 3.74 -20.83 -11.71
C GLY A 117 3.90 -22.35 -11.51
N ASP A 118 4.65 -22.99 -12.39
CA ASP A 118 4.86 -24.45 -12.37
C ASP A 118 5.52 -24.98 -11.09
N SER A 119 6.23 -24.13 -10.36
CA SER A 119 6.89 -24.52 -9.10
C SER A 119 5.97 -24.44 -7.87
N VAL A 120 4.81 -23.77 -7.97
CA VAL A 120 3.90 -23.50 -6.86
C VAL A 120 2.49 -24.03 -7.13
N LEU A 121 2.07 -23.96 -8.39
CA LEU A 121 0.73 -24.34 -8.83
C LEU A 121 0.77 -25.69 -9.55
N VAL A 122 -0.29 -26.44 -9.40
CA VAL A 122 -0.41 -27.76 -10.07
C VAL A 122 -0.79 -27.54 -11.53
N PRO A 123 0.01 -28.03 -12.49
CA PRO A 123 -0.31 -27.96 -13.91
C PRO A 123 -1.67 -28.61 -14.21
N GLY A 124 -2.42 -28.04 -15.13
CA GLY A 124 -3.74 -28.55 -15.54
C GLY A 124 -4.91 -28.15 -14.65
N ILE A 125 -4.67 -27.55 -13.49
CA ILE A 125 -5.72 -26.98 -12.64
C ILE A 125 -5.70 -25.45 -12.82
N PRO A 126 -6.82 -24.80 -13.18
CA PRO A 126 -6.86 -23.35 -13.35
C PRO A 126 -6.42 -22.61 -12.07
N ALA A 127 -5.58 -21.58 -12.23
CA ALA A 127 -5.00 -20.80 -11.12
C ALA A 127 -6.08 -20.22 -10.18
N ARG A 128 -7.27 -19.92 -10.69
CA ARG A 128 -8.42 -19.42 -9.91
C ARG A 128 -8.86 -20.34 -8.75
N PHE A 129 -8.64 -21.65 -8.89
CA PHE A 129 -8.99 -22.62 -7.84
C PHE A 129 -7.85 -22.83 -6.84
N GLN A 130 -6.62 -22.49 -7.23
CA GLN A 130 -5.43 -22.68 -6.42
C GLN A 130 -5.04 -21.44 -5.62
N LEU A 131 -5.40 -20.25 -6.13
CA LEU A 131 -5.09 -18.96 -5.49
C LEU A 131 -6.36 -18.37 -4.85
N PRO A 132 -6.55 -18.49 -3.52
CA PRO A 132 -7.70 -17.93 -2.84
C PRO A 132 -7.59 -16.38 -2.73
N TRP A 133 -8.73 -15.69 -2.55
CA TRP A 133 -8.78 -14.23 -2.42
C TRP A 133 -8.23 -13.67 -1.09
N PRO A 134 -8.40 -14.35 0.07
CA PRO A 134 -8.05 -13.78 1.36
C PRO A 134 -6.63 -13.20 1.48
N PRO A 135 -5.56 -13.82 0.92
CA PRO A 135 -4.22 -13.22 0.93
C PRO A 135 -4.15 -11.85 0.25
N PHE A 136 -4.77 -11.69 -0.91
CA PHE A 136 -4.75 -10.42 -1.66
C PHE A 136 -5.55 -9.33 -0.95
N ILE A 137 -6.65 -9.69 -0.30
CA ILE A 137 -7.40 -8.78 0.57
C ILE A 137 -6.52 -8.38 1.76
N GLY A 138 -5.80 -9.31 2.38
CA GLY A 138 -4.86 -9.04 3.45
C GLY A 138 -3.76 -8.07 3.03
N PHE A 139 -3.17 -8.26 1.85
CA PHE A 139 -2.17 -7.35 1.27
C PHE A 139 -2.75 -5.96 1.06
N SER A 140 -3.96 -5.87 0.51
CA SER A 140 -4.65 -4.60 0.32
C SER A 140 -4.84 -3.85 1.64
N VAL A 141 -5.35 -4.51 2.67
CA VAL A 141 -5.59 -3.91 4.00
C VAL A 141 -4.27 -3.43 4.63
N THR A 142 -3.21 -4.22 4.55
CA THR A 142 -1.87 -3.84 5.06
C THR A 142 -1.32 -2.63 4.31
N CYS A 143 -1.40 -2.63 2.97
CA CYS A 143 -0.92 -1.52 2.15
C CYS A 143 -1.69 -0.23 2.44
N VAL A 144 -3.01 -0.29 2.59
CA VAL A 144 -3.85 0.87 2.93
C VAL A 144 -3.49 1.43 4.31
N LEU A 145 -3.32 0.56 5.31
CA LEU A 145 -2.94 0.97 6.66
C LEU A 145 -1.60 1.70 6.66
N CYS A 146 -0.56 1.09 6.10
CA CYS A 146 0.78 1.68 6.05
C CYS A 146 0.81 2.98 5.24
N THR A 147 0.09 3.02 4.11
CA THR A 147 -0.02 4.21 3.25
C THR A 147 -0.78 5.33 3.97
N GLY A 148 -1.85 5.02 4.69
CA GLY A 148 -2.61 6.00 5.47
C GLY A 148 -1.73 6.68 6.53
N ILE A 149 -0.94 5.91 7.27
CA ILE A 149 0.00 6.47 8.26
C ILE A 149 1.08 7.30 7.55
N ALA A 150 1.62 6.84 6.42
CA ALA A 150 2.62 7.58 5.65
C ALA A 150 2.09 8.93 5.15
N LEU A 151 0.83 8.97 4.65
CA LEU A 151 0.18 10.22 4.26
C LEU A 151 0.02 11.18 5.44
N PHE A 152 -0.41 10.67 6.60
CA PHE A 152 -0.54 11.49 7.80
C PHE A 152 0.81 12.10 8.20
N VAL A 153 1.86 11.30 8.27
CA VAL A 153 3.22 11.77 8.60
C VAL A 153 3.73 12.76 7.56
N THR A 154 3.47 12.51 6.27
CA THR A 154 3.86 13.42 5.18
C THR A 154 3.20 14.79 5.33
N GLY A 155 1.92 14.82 5.69
CA GLY A 155 1.19 16.08 5.89
C GLY A 155 1.58 16.81 7.16
N MET A 156 1.69 16.10 8.27
CA MET A 156 1.81 16.71 9.61
C MET A 156 3.25 16.91 10.07
N VAL A 157 4.17 16.02 9.68
CA VAL A 157 5.56 16.02 10.18
C VAL A 157 6.54 16.49 9.12
N SER A 158 6.70 15.72 8.03
CA SER A 158 7.73 16.02 7.03
C SER A 158 7.37 15.46 5.65
N ARG A 159 7.41 16.31 4.64
CA ARG A 159 7.23 15.95 3.23
C ARG A 159 8.34 15.06 2.69
N ARG A 160 9.55 15.15 3.26
CA ARG A 160 10.70 14.38 2.78
C ARG A 160 10.76 12.98 3.40
N VAL A 161 10.44 12.88 4.68
CA VAL A 161 10.55 11.64 5.45
C VAL A 161 9.25 10.83 5.40
N GLY A 162 8.10 11.53 5.40
CA GLY A 162 6.78 10.90 5.45
C GLY A 162 6.56 9.77 4.42
N PRO A 163 6.91 9.96 3.14
CA PRO A 163 6.74 8.90 2.15
C PRO A 163 7.46 7.59 2.49
N LEU A 164 8.64 7.67 3.14
CA LEU A 164 9.41 6.49 3.55
C LEU A 164 8.80 5.76 4.74
N CYS A 165 7.92 6.42 5.50
CA CYS A 165 7.28 5.81 6.66
C CYS A 165 6.41 4.59 6.28
N GLY A 166 5.79 4.57 5.08
CA GLY A 166 4.96 3.44 4.64
C GLY A 166 5.73 2.11 4.61
N PRO A 167 6.79 1.98 3.81
CA PRO A 167 7.64 0.79 3.79
C PRO A 167 8.26 0.47 5.15
N LEU A 168 8.70 1.49 5.92
CA LEU A 168 9.31 1.28 7.24
C LEU A 168 8.30 0.73 8.25
N ILE A 169 7.09 1.29 8.31
CA ILE A 169 6.02 0.81 9.18
C ILE A 169 5.63 -0.62 8.81
N TYR A 170 5.58 -0.94 7.51
CA TYR A 170 5.34 -2.29 7.06
C TYR A 170 6.38 -3.27 7.63
N LEU A 171 7.67 -2.94 7.56
CA LEU A 171 8.72 -3.79 8.14
C LEU A 171 8.55 -3.95 9.65
N VAL A 172 8.22 -2.86 10.36
CA VAL A 172 7.94 -2.92 11.81
C VAL A 172 6.73 -3.81 12.11
N VAL A 173 5.67 -3.71 11.32
CA VAL A 173 4.47 -4.56 11.48
C VAL A 173 4.82 -6.03 11.26
N VAL A 174 5.61 -6.36 10.23
CA VAL A 174 6.04 -7.74 9.95
C VAL A 174 6.87 -8.30 11.12
N VAL A 175 7.85 -7.52 11.62
CA VAL A 175 8.65 -7.92 12.79
C VAL A 175 7.79 -8.07 14.05
N ALA A 176 6.85 -7.16 14.30
CA ALA A 176 5.96 -7.24 15.44
C ALA A 176 5.05 -8.47 15.37
N GLN A 177 4.57 -8.83 14.19
CA GLN A 177 3.74 -10.02 13.97
C GLN A 177 4.53 -11.31 14.15
N SER A 178 5.78 -11.37 13.73
CA SER A 178 6.66 -12.53 13.98
C SER A 178 6.95 -12.73 15.47
N LYS A 179 6.85 -11.68 16.29
CA LYS A 179 6.92 -11.73 17.76
C LYS A 179 5.55 -11.84 18.45
N THR A 180 4.53 -12.30 17.72
CA THR A 180 3.17 -12.50 18.22
C THR A 180 2.42 -11.22 18.62
N LEU A 181 2.99 -10.06 18.39
CA LEU A 181 2.34 -8.78 18.55
C LEU A 181 1.49 -8.45 17.32
N LEU A 182 0.49 -7.60 17.48
CA LEU A 182 -0.36 -7.12 16.36
C LEU A 182 -0.98 -8.25 15.52
N ARG A 183 -1.32 -9.38 16.12
CA ARG A 183 -1.93 -10.54 15.44
C ARG A 183 -3.27 -10.24 14.76
N PHE A 184 -3.96 -9.20 15.20
CA PHE A 184 -5.22 -8.77 14.60
C PHE A 184 -5.05 -8.12 13.21
N LEU A 185 -3.82 -7.68 12.87
CA LEU A 185 -3.53 -7.15 11.55
C LEU A 185 -3.44 -8.28 10.52
N PRO A 186 -3.85 -8.03 9.26
CA PRO A 186 -3.81 -9.04 8.21
C PRO A 186 -2.36 -9.46 7.92
N GLY A 187 -2.20 -10.71 7.54
CA GLY A 187 -0.90 -11.31 7.22
C GLY A 187 -0.20 -11.97 8.41
N GLY A 188 -0.73 -11.86 9.65
CA GLY A 188 -0.39 -12.82 10.68
C GLY A 188 -0.90 -14.19 10.26
N TYR A 189 -0.17 -14.90 9.40
CA TYR A 189 -0.52 -16.28 9.08
C TYR A 189 -0.55 -17.06 10.39
N PRO A 190 -1.67 -17.68 10.74
CA PRO A 190 -1.63 -18.75 11.70
C PRO A 190 -0.66 -19.78 11.11
N GLY A 191 0.37 -20.16 11.86
CA GLY A 191 1.42 -21.03 11.37
C GLY A 191 0.86 -22.32 10.79
N LYS A 192 1.71 -23.21 10.33
CA LYS A 192 1.39 -24.48 9.65
C LYS A 192 0.21 -25.29 10.26
N THR A 193 -0.12 -25.05 11.53
CA THR A 193 -1.26 -25.65 12.23
C THR A 193 -2.62 -25.21 11.70
N ALA A 194 -2.82 -23.97 11.25
CA ALA A 194 -4.11 -23.56 10.71
C ALA A 194 -4.34 -23.99 9.26
N ALA A 195 -3.28 -24.24 8.52
CA ALA A 195 -3.37 -24.89 7.21
C ALA A 195 -3.86 -26.34 7.34
N VAL A 196 -3.62 -27.00 8.49
CA VAL A 196 -4.09 -28.35 8.80
C VAL A 196 -5.57 -28.34 9.19
N GLU A 197 -6.08 -27.26 9.78
CA GLU A 197 -7.48 -27.14 10.20
C GLU A 197 -8.43 -26.62 9.10
N GLY A 198 -7.94 -26.37 7.88
CA GLY A 198 -8.79 -25.98 6.74
C GLY A 198 -9.45 -24.59 6.88
N SER A 199 -9.11 -23.83 7.90
CA SER A 199 -9.61 -22.47 8.07
C SER A 199 -8.84 -21.51 7.18
N ALA A 200 -9.49 -21.04 6.10
CA ALA A 200 -8.92 -19.97 5.28
C ALA A 200 -8.61 -18.75 6.16
N PRO A 201 -7.43 -18.12 6.00
CA PRO A 201 -7.08 -16.93 6.78
C PRO A 201 -8.09 -15.82 6.50
N THR A 202 -8.99 -15.58 7.43
CA THR A 202 -9.99 -14.53 7.32
C THR A 202 -9.36 -13.21 7.74
N VAL A 203 -9.53 -12.17 6.92
CA VAL A 203 -9.11 -10.82 7.29
C VAL A 203 -10.01 -10.33 8.41
N SER A 204 -9.42 -9.99 9.56
CA SER A 204 -10.16 -9.48 10.71
C SER A 204 -10.92 -8.20 10.35
N THR A 205 -12.19 -8.12 10.72
CA THR A 205 -13.00 -6.89 10.58
C THR A 205 -12.32 -5.70 11.27
N MET A 206 -11.67 -5.93 12.41
CA MET A 206 -10.93 -4.91 13.15
C MET A 206 -9.77 -4.35 12.31
N ALA A 207 -9.06 -5.20 11.58
CA ALA A 207 -7.97 -4.77 10.70
C ALA A 207 -8.49 -3.90 9.54
N MET A 208 -9.63 -4.26 8.95
CA MET A 208 -10.27 -3.45 7.91
C MET A 208 -10.68 -2.08 8.44
N VAL A 209 -11.31 -2.04 9.62
CA VAL A 209 -11.69 -0.77 10.26
C VAL A 209 -10.46 0.09 10.55
N CYS A 210 -9.39 -0.48 11.12
CA CYS A 210 -8.14 0.24 11.36
C CYS A 210 -7.55 0.80 10.06
N ALA A 211 -7.53 0.03 8.98
CA ALA A 211 -7.01 0.50 7.70
C ALA A 211 -7.84 1.66 7.13
N VAL A 212 -9.17 1.56 7.18
CA VAL A 212 -10.07 2.65 6.72
C VAL A 212 -9.89 3.91 7.56
N VAL A 213 -9.82 3.78 8.89
CA VAL A 213 -9.58 4.92 9.78
C VAL A 213 -8.22 5.56 9.51
N CYS A 214 -7.16 4.76 9.38
CA CYS A 214 -5.83 5.26 9.05
C CYS A 214 -5.79 5.95 7.68
N ALA A 215 -6.47 5.40 6.67
CA ALA A 215 -6.59 6.03 5.36
C ALA A 215 -7.31 7.37 5.43
N PHE A 216 -8.44 7.42 6.15
CA PHE A 216 -9.20 8.66 6.32
C PHE A 216 -8.38 9.74 7.04
N LEU A 217 -7.80 9.41 8.19
CA LEU A 217 -6.93 10.33 8.94
C LEU A 217 -5.70 10.73 8.12
N GLY A 218 -5.16 9.79 7.34
CA GLY A 218 -4.04 10.03 6.43
C GLY A 218 -4.40 11.06 5.36
N VAL A 219 -5.50 10.89 4.66
CA VAL A 219 -5.96 11.83 3.62
C VAL A 219 -6.27 13.19 4.20
N VAL A 220 -6.96 13.25 5.35
CA VAL A 220 -7.27 14.51 6.03
C VAL A 220 -6.00 15.21 6.49
N GLY A 221 -5.08 14.51 7.16
CA GLY A 221 -3.81 15.05 7.62
C GLY A 221 -2.92 15.53 6.46
N TYR A 222 -2.89 14.77 5.36
CA TYR A 222 -2.18 15.12 4.13
C TYR A 222 -2.75 16.39 3.50
N ALA A 223 -4.06 16.46 3.35
CA ALA A 223 -4.74 17.61 2.77
C ALA A 223 -4.60 18.88 3.62
N TRP A 224 -4.75 18.76 4.94
CA TRP A 224 -4.62 19.88 5.87
C TRP A 224 -3.17 20.35 6.04
N GLY A 225 -2.26 19.41 6.25
CA GLY A 225 -0.85 19.73 6.47
C GLY A 225 -0.19 20.38 5.25
N LEU A 226 -0.56 19.98 4.05
CA LEU A 226 -0.02 20.51 2.80
C LEU A 226 -0.85 21.66 2.22
N GLY A 227 -2.17 21.62 2.40
CA GLY A 227 -3.09 22.51 1.67
C GLY A 227 -3.53 23.78 2.39
N GLY A 228 -3.40 23.89 3.72
CA GLY A 228 -4.15 24.99 4.30
C GLY A 228 -3.80 25.58 5.65
N VAL A 229 -3.25 24.84 6.58
CA VAL A 229 -3.29 25.30 7.99
C VAL A 229 -2.08 26.10 8.44
N LYS A 230 -0.97 26.06 7.73
CA LYS A 230 0.24 26.82 8.15
C LYS A 230 0.17 28.33 7.90
N SER A 231 -0.86 28.82 7.18
CA SER A 231 -1.06 30.25 6.97
C SER A 231 -1.68 30.99 8.19
N LEU A 232 -2.22 30.25 9.15
CA LEU A 232 -2.88 30.83 10.34
C LEU A 232 -1.96 30.99 11.57
N ARG A 233 -0.67 30.61 11.45
CA ARG A 233 0.33 30.79 12.53
C ARG A 233 1.35 31.86 12.16
N ARG A 234 0.88 33.04 11.80
CA ARG A 234 1.65 34.29 11.83
C ARG A 234 0.83 35.40 12.47
#